data_f0fe5cb358b4275eb76c33084075fcd3
#
_entry.id   f0fe5cb358b4275eb76c33084075fcd3
#
_cell.length_a   1.000
_cell.length_b   1.000
_cell.length_c   1.000
_cell.angle_alpha   90.00
_cell.angle_beta   90.00
_cell.angle_gamma   90.00
#
_symmetry.space_group_name_H-M   'P 1'
#
loop_
_entity.id
_entity.type
_entity.pdbx_description
1 polymer ?
#
loop_
_entity_poly.entity_id
_entity_poly.type
_entity_poly.pdbx_seq_one_letter_code
_entity_poly.pdbx_strand_id
1 'polypeptide(L)'
;MKNSNNALLFIISITIIGILIYLIVLITPSLFDWISKNNQISIPIITAVISLISILCQKSWELRYKTEQQIKNKKMKLYSDIISEISHFFSKTPSSLDMQTPDPDLIKDFEKKKSIRFAKVMLELNHKIIAWGSDDVLKAWSEIKKTSYNQDTNPNNIMFAIEKLIYAMRKDLGHKNYNLFKGDILSLWFNDVNSVLSKL
;
A
#
# COMPACT_ATOMS: atom_id res chain seq x y z
N MET A 1 19.42 20.43 -16.49
CA MET A 1 19.50 21.50 -15.49
C MET A 1 19.00 21.13 -14.08
N LYS A 2 18.13 20.11 -13.90
CA LYS A 2 17.59 19.72 -12.56
C LYS A 2 18.62 19.06 -11.61
N ASN A 3 19.66 18.41 -12.12
CA ASN A 3 20.68 17.72 -11.29
C ASN A 3 21.71 18.68 -10.63
N SER A 4 21.97 19.83 -11.21
CA SER A 4 22.94 20.81 -10.68
C SER A 4 22.44 21.43 -9.38
N ASN A 5 21.14 21.72 -9.25
CA ASN A 5 20.57 22.33 -8.05
C ASN A 5 20.57 21.36 -6.85
N ASN A 6 20.39 20.06 -7.09
CA ASN A 6 20.43 19.05 -6.03
C ASN A 6 21.86 18.84 -5.50
N ALA A 7 22.86 18.88 -6.36
CA ALA A 7 24.27 18.82 -5.94
C ALA A 7 24.68 20.06 -5.13
N LEU A 8 24.23 21.24 -5.53
CA LEU A 8 24.49 22.48 -4.82
C LEU A 8 23.81 22.49 -3.43
N LEU A 9 22.57 22.06 -3.32
CA LEU A 9 21.87 21.92 -2.04
C LEU A 9 22.55 20.89 -1.12
N PHE A 10 23.05 19.79 -1.68
CA PHE A 10 23.79 18.78 -0.93
C PHE A 10 25.11 19.32 -0.36
N ILE A 11 25.87 20.08 -1.16
CA ILE A 11 27.11 20.74 -0.71
C ILE A 11 26.80 21.75 0.39
N ILE A 12 25.76 22.58 0.23
CA ILE A 12 25.34 23.55 1.24
C ILE A 12 24.95 22.84 2.54
N SER A 13 24.24 21.75 2.48
CA SER A 13 23.83 21.01 3.69
C SER A 13 25.05 20.43 4.44
N ILE A 14 26.03 19.88 3.72
CA ILE A 14 27.27 19.37 4.32
C ILE A 14 28.08 20.49 4.97
N THR A 15 28.20 21.65 4.31
CA THR A 15 28.93 22.80 4.90
C THR A 15 28.25 23.33 6.16
N ILE A 16 26.91 23.41 6.18
CA ILE A 16 26.16 23.81 7.38
C ILE A 16 26.37 22.82 8.52
N ILE A 17 26.32 21.52 8.25
CA ILE A 17 26.57 20.47 9.26
C ILE A 17 28.01 20.58 9.78
N GLY A 18 28.99 20.77 8.90
CA GLY A 18 30.39 20.96 9.28
C GLY A 18 30.60 22.18 10.20
N ILE A 19 29.97 23.30 9.88
CA ILE A 19 30.03 24.53 10.72
C ILE A 19 29.36 24.26 12.07
N LEU A 20 28.25 23.56 12.10
CA LEU A 20 27.51 23.21 13.34
C LEU A 20 28.35 22.33 14.26
N ILE A 21 29.03 21.32 13.70
CA ILE A 21 29.92 20.41 14.44
C ILE A 21 31.12 21.22 14.98
N TYR A 22 31.73 22.10 14.15
CA TYR A 22 32.84 22.96 14.58
C TYR A 22 32.44 23.86 15.74
N LEU A 23 31.28 24.52 15.68
CA LEU A 23 30.75 25.35 16.77
C LEU A 23 30.53 24.54 18.06
N ILE A 24 29.99 23.32 17.95
CA ILE A 24 29.80 22.42 19.09
C ILE A 24 31.16 22.12 19.76
N VAL A 25 32.16 21.72 18.97
CA VAL A 25 33.51 21.41 19.49
C VAL A 25 34.17 22.62 20.16
N LEU A 26 33.94 23.80 19.61
CA LEU A 26 34.52 25.03 20.15
C LEU A 26 33.87 25.47 21.47
N ILE A 27 32.57 25.24 21.62
CA ILE A 27 31.80 25.65 22.81
C ILE A 27 31.91 24.61 23.93
N THR A 28 32.12 23.31 23.59
CA THR A 28 32.15 22.20 24.53
C THR A 28 33.10 22.38 25.72
N PRO A 29 34.38 22.81 25.53
CA PRO A 29 35.30 23.00 26.67
C PRO A 29 34.83 24.08 27.65
N SER A 30 34.36 25.22 27.15
CA SER A 30 33.83 26.29 27.96
C SER A 30 32.57 25.92 28.73
N LEU A 31 31.69 25.15 28.09
CA LEU A 31 30.53 24.61 28.74
C LEU A 31 30.91 23.60 29.83
N PHE A 32 31.85 22.73 29.56
CA PHE A 32 32.31 21.74 30.53
C PHE A 32 32.90 22.37 31.77
N ASP A 33 33.76 23.40 31.61
CA ASP A 33 34.30 24.15 32.72
C ASP A 33 33.24 24.89 33.52
N TRP A 34 32.26 25.48 32.84
CA TRP A 34 31.13 26.15 33.49
C TRP A 34 30.24 25.16 34.27
N ILE A 35 29.94 24.00 33.69
CA ILE A 35 29.18 22.90 34.32
C ILE A 35 29.90 22.39 35.56
N SER A 36 31.22 22.20 35.46
CA SER A 36 32.05 21.68 36.53
C SER A 36 32.10 22.64 37.72
N LYS A 37 32.13 23.96 37.48
CA LYS A 37 32.14 25.00 38.52
C LYS A 37 30.76 25.23 39.16
N ASN A 38 29.66 24.97 38.44
CA ASN A 38 28.31 25.31 38.87
C ASN A 38 27.37 24.08 38.89
N ASN A 39 27.84 22.95 39.41
CA ASN A 39 27.10 21.68 39.37
C ASN A 39 25.68 21.74 39.92
N GLN A 40 25.44 22.59 40.95
CA GLN A 40 24.11 22.67 41.58
C GLN A 40 23.05 23.28 40.65
N ILE A 41 23.44 24.14 39.71
CA ILE A 41 22.52 24.82 38.77
C ILE A 41 22.54 24.16 37.41
N SER A 42 23.71 23.70 36.97
CA SER A 42 23.90 23.16 35.62
C SER A 42 23.20 21.80 35.42
N ILE A 43 23.22 20.93 36.43
CA ILE A 43 22.56 19.59 36.33
C ILE A 43 21.07 19.72 36.10
N PRO A 44 20.27 20.49 36.87
CA PRO A 44 18.86 20.67 36.60
C PRO A 44 18.56 21.28 35.23
N ILE A 45 19.36 22.25 34.77
CA ILE A 45 19.19 22.88 33.44
C ILE A 45 19.40 21.85 32.31
N ILE A 46 20.51 21.10 32.38
CA ILE A 46 20.79 20.05 31.38
C ILE A 46 19.70 19.00 31.35
N THR A 47 19.24 18.57 32.52
CA THR A 47 18.15 17.57 32.63
C THR A 47 16.86 18.11 32.02
N ALA A 48 16.53 19.37 32.27
CA ALA A 48 15.35 20.03 31.68
C ALA A 48 15.44 20.10 30.13
N VAL A 49 16.62 20.46 29.60
CA VAL A 49 16.84 20.51 28.14
C VAL A 49 16.74 19.13 27.51
N ILE A 50 17.36 18.12 28.09
CA ILE A 50 17.27 16.73 27.61
C ILE A 50 15.82 16.24 27.65
N SER A 51 15.10 16.52 28.72
CA SER A 51 13.69 16.17 28.85
C SER A 51 12.83 16.83 27.79
N LEU A 52 13.06 18.11 27.50
CA LEU A 52 12.34 18.86 26.47
C LEU A 52 12.60 18.26 25.07
N ILE A 53 13.87 17.97 24.74
CA ILE A 53 14.23 17.34 23.48
C ILE A 53 13.57 15.95 23.36
N SER A 54 13.58 15.16 24.40
CA SER A 54 12.96 13.83 24.44
C SER A 54 11.44 13.90 24.16
N ILE A 55 10.75 14.85 24.78
CA ILE A 55 9.31 15.09 24.56
C ILE A 55 9.04 15.51 23.10
N LEU A 56 9.84 16.39 22.53
CA LEU A 56 9.69 16.82 21.14
C LEU A 56 9.93 15.68 20.14
N CYS A 57 10.95 14.86 20.37
CA CYS A 57 11.21 13.67 19.58
C CYS A 57 10.06 12.65 19.69
N GLN A 58 9.60 12.35 20.89
CA GLN A 58 8.48 11.44 21.11
C GLN A 58 7.22 11.91 20.39
N LYS A 59 6.88 13.20 20.51
CA LYS A 59 5.69 13.77 19.85
C LYS A 59 5.80 13.71 18.33
N SER A 60 6.98 13.96 17.77
CA SER A 60 7.22 13.86 16.33
C SER A 60 7.03 12.41 15.82
N TRP A 61 7.55 11.43 16.56
CA TRP A 61 7.38 10.02 16.24
C TRP A 61 5.93 9.57 16.36
N GLU A 62 5.22 10.00 17.40
CA GLU A 62 3.81 9.69 17.59
C GLU A 62 2.93 10.22 16.44
N LEU A 63 3.18 11.45 16.00
CA LEU A 63 2.46 12.04 14.86
C LEU A 63 2.69 11.26 13.57
N ARG A 64 3.94 10.89 13.26
CA ARG A 64 4.26 10.07 12.09
C ARG A 64 3.57 8.71 12.17
N TYR A 65 3.68 8.03 13.30
CA TYR A 65 3.04 6.74 13.52
C TYR A 65 1.52 6.81 13.36
N LYS A 66 0.86 7.79 13.94
CA LYS A 66 -0.60 8.00 13.78
C LYS A 66 -0.98 8.23 12.33
N THR A 67 -0.21 9.04 11.59
CA THR A 67 -0.46 9.29 10.17
C THR A 67 -0.32 8.00 9.34
N GLU A 68 0.74 7.25 9.55
CA GLU A 68 0.96 5.96 8.87
C GLU A 68 -0.16 4.96 9.17
N GLN A 69 -0.62 4.87 10.42
CA GLN A 69 -1.74 4.02 10.83
C GLN A 69 -3.05 4.45 10.16
N GLN A 70 -3.32 5.75 10.07
CA GLN A 70 -4.50 6.26 9.38
C GLN A 70 -4.49 5.92 7.90
N ILE A 71 -3.34 6.08 7.22
CA ILE A 71 -3.18 5.70 5.81
C ILE A 71 -3.39 4.19 5.65
N LYS A 72 -2.76 3.37 6.50
CA LYS A 72 -2.90 1.92 6.48
C LYS A 72 -4.35 1.48 6.68
N ASN A 73 -5.08 2.08 7.61
CA ASN A 73 -6.49 1.78 7.85
C ASN A 73 -7.37 2.14 6.65
N LYS A 74 -7.12 3.27 5.98
CA LYS A 74 -7.84 3.66 4.75
C LYS A 74 -7.56 2.69 3.61
N LYS A 75 -6.31 2.27 3.43
CA LYS A 75 -5.92 1.25 2.44
C LYS A 75 -6.59 -0.09 2.72
N MET A 76 -6.55 -0.53 3.98
CA MET A 76 -7.15 -1.80 4.41
C MET A 76 -8.65 -1.84 4.12
N LYS A 77 -9.38 -0.76 4.44
CA LYS A 77 -10.81 -0.66 4.11
C LYS A 77 -11.04 -0.72 2.60
N LEU A 78 -10.30 0.06 1.81
CA LEU A 78 -10.40 0.05 0.34
C LEU A 78 -10.15 -1.35 -0.22
N TYR A 79 -9.09 -2.03 0.23
CA TYR A 79 -8.73 -3.36 -0.29
C TYR A 79 -9.74 -4.43 0.14
N SER A 80 -10.30 -4.32 1.34
CA SER A 80 -11.40 -5.16 1.78
C SER A 80 -12.65 -4.98 0.90
N ASP A 81 -13.00 -3.74 0.55
CA ASP A 81 -14.12 -3.44 -0.34
C ASP A 81 -13.91 -4.07 -1.73
N ILE A 82 -12.68 -3.94 -2.28
CA ILE A 82 -12.33 -4.53 -3.58
C ILE A 82 -12.43 -6.06 -3.54
N ILE A 83 -11.85 -6.70 -2.52
CA ILE A 83 -11.89 -8.16 -2.37
C ILE A 83 -13.32 -8.65 -2.20
N SER A 84 -14.15 -7.93 -1.44
CA SER A 84 -15.58 -8.24 -1.27
C SER A 84 -16.33 -8.21 -2.59
N GLU A 85 -16.12 -7.19 -3.43
CA GLU A 85 -16.77 -7.10 -4.74
C GLU A 85 -16.27 -8.19 -5.71
N ILE A 86 -14.98 -8.52 -5.67
CA ILE A 86 -14.42 -9.65 -6.43
C ILE A 86 -15.05 -10.97 -5.97
N SER A 87 -15.13 -11.21 -4.66
CA SER A 87 -15.74 -12.41 -4.09
C SER A 87 -17.22 -12.51 -4.47
N HIS A 88 -17.95 -11.40 -4.41
CA HIS A 88 -19.34 -11.35 -4.83
C HIS A 88 -19.51 -11.61 -6.34
N PHE A 89 -18.55 -11.16 -7.15
CA PHE A 89 -18.53 -11.44 -8.58
C PHE A 89 -18.36 -12.95 -8.84
N PHE A 90 -17.49 -13.63 -8.12
CA PHE A 90 -17.24 -15.06 -8.28
C PHE A 90 -18.34 -15.94 -7.66
N SER A 91 -18.90 -15.58 -6.49
CA SER A 91 -19.87 -16.39 -5.77
C SER A 91 -21.27 -16.44 -6.40
N LYS A 92 -21.66 -15.43 -7.19
CA LYS A 92 -22.97 -15.36 -7.84
C LYS A 92 -23.04 -15.99 -9.25
N THR A 93 -22.11 -16.84 -9.60
CA THR A 93 -22.31 -17.71 -10.76
C THR A 93 -23.33 -18.78 -10.32
N PRO A 94 -24.50 -18.93 -10.95
CA PRO A 94 -25.41 -19.98 -10.61
C PRO A 94 -24.64 -21.30 -10.79
N SER A 95 -24.33 -21.95 -9.68
CA SER A 95 -23.86 -23.32 -9.76
C SER A 95 -24.98 -24.11 -10.42
N SER A 96 -24.66 -24.86 -11.45
CA SER A 96 -25.53 -25.68 -12.29
C SER A 96 -26.29 -26.76 -11.51
N LEU A 97 -26.34 -26.66 -10.19
CA LEU A 97 -26.90 -27.67 -9.30
C LEU A 97 -28.39 -27.49 -8.96
N ASP A 98 -29.00 -26.32 -9.20
CA ASP A 98 -30.39 -26.07 -8.79
C ASP A 98 -31.37 -25.67 -9.90
N MET A 99 -30.94 -25.62 -11.17
CA MET A 99 -31.85 -25.29 -12.26
C MET A 99 -31.96 -26.42 -13.28
N GLN A 100 -33.09 -27.12 -13.27
CA GLN A 100 -33.59 -27.86 -14.43
C GLN A 100 -33.61 -26.89 -15.61
N THR A 101 -32.68 -27.06 -16.59
CA THR A 101 -32.57 -26.33 -17.87
C THR A 101 -32.89 -24.83 -17.77
N PRO A 102 -31.95 -23.98 -17.34
CA PRO A 102 -32.21 -22.54 -17.34
C PRO A 102 -32.33 -22.03 -18.78
N ASP A 103 -33.36 -21.19 -19.01
CA ASP A 103 -33.58 -20.51 -20.29
C ASP A 103 -32.31 -19.75 -20.69
N PRO A 104 -31.73 -20.00 -21.87
CA PRO A 104 -30.49 -19.34 -22.33
C PRO A 104 -30.57 -17.82 -22.34
N ASP A 105 -31.75 -17.25 -22.53
CA ASP A 105 -31.93 -15.79 -22.56
C ASP A 105 -31.94 -15.20 -21.15
N LEU A 106 -32.39 -15.91 -20.15
CA LEU A 106 -32.30 -15.52 -18.75
C LEU A 106 -30.85 -15.52 -18.27
N ILE A 107 -30.03 -16.49 -18.70
CA ILE A 107 -28.62 -16.55 -18.37
C ILE A 107 -27.87 -15.34 -18.96
N LYS A 108 -28.10 -15.02 -20.25
CA LYS A 108 -27.48 -13.86 -20.93
C LYS A 108 -27.84 -12.55 -20.25
N ASP A 109 -29.09 -12.36 -19.87
CA ASP A 109 -29.55 -11.13 -19.21
C ASP A 109 -28.95 -11.04 -17.80
N PHE A 110 -28.81 -12.13 -17.07
CA PHE A 110 -28.14 -12.17 -15.78
C PHE A 110 -26.67 -11.84 -15.89
N GLU A 111 -25.93 -12.43 -16.83
CA GLU A 111 -24.51 -12.13 -17.04
C GLU A 111 -24.28 -10.68 -17.50
N LYS A 112 -25.15 -10.16 -18.34
CA LYS A 112 -25.12 -8.75 -18.77
C LYS A 112 -25.33 -7.80 -17.58
N LYS A 113 -26.30 -8.04 -16.72
CA LYS A 113 -26.53 -7.25 -15.49
C LYS A 113 -25.34 -7.33 -14.54
N LYS A 114 -24.74 -8.52 -14.39
CA LYS A 114 -23.57 -8.78 -13.57
C LYS A 114 -22.34 -8.00 -14.07
N SER A 115 -22.11 -8.01 -15.38
CA SER A 115 -20.98 -7.29 -16.00
C SER A 115 -21.14 -5.77 -15.89
N ILE A 116 -22.34 -5.23 -16.10
CA ILE A 116 -22.64 -3.79 -15.94
C ILE A 116 -22.41 -3.35 -14.49
N ARG A 117 -22.89 -4.13 -13.52
CA ARG A 117 -22.66 -3.86 -12.10
C ARG A 117 -21.18 -3.85 -11.76
N PHE A 118 -20.43 -4.85 -12.22
CA PHE A 118 -18.98 -4.94 -12.00
C PHE A 118 -18.25 -3.75 -12.61
N ALA A 119 -18.58 -3.36 -13.84
CA ALA A 119 -18.00 -2.20 -14.48
C ALA A 119 -18.27 -0.90 -13.70
N LYS A 120 -19.49 -0.71 -13.17
CA LYS A 120 -19.84 0.43 -12.34
C LYS A 120 -19.01 0.50 -11.05
N VAL A 121 -18.92 -0.63 -10.34
CA VAL A 121 -18.12 -0.73 -9.12
C VAL A 121 -16.64 -0.46 -9.41
N MET A 122 -16.11 -1.00 -10.52
CA MET A 122 -14.74 -0.74 -10.95
C MET A 122 -14.49 0.76 -11.22
N LEU A 123 -15.46 1.48 -11.78
CA LEU A 123 -15.37 2.92 -11.98
C LEU A 123 -15.38 3.68 -10.64
N GLU A 124 -16.23 3.30 -9.71
CA GLU A 124 -16.29 3.91 -8.37
C GLU A 124 -15.01 3.69 -7.56
N LEU A 125 -14.34 2.56 -7.76
CA LEU A 125 -13.09 2.26 -7.06
C LEU A 125 -11.86 2.91 -7.68
N ASN A 126 -11.90 3.30 -8.97
CA ASN A 126 -10.76 3.88 -9.65
C ASN A 126 -10.13 5.07 -8.91
N HIS A 127 -10.97 6.06 -8.54
CA HIS A 127 -10.47 7.26 -7.89
C HIS A 127 -9.90 6.96 -6.49
N LYS A 128 -10.46 5.97 -5.78
CA LYS A 128 -9.94 5.55 -4.48
C LYS A 128 -8.60 4.83 -4.61
N ILE A 129 -8.45 3.99 -5.64
CA ILE A 129 -7.19 3.29 -5.94
C ILE A 129 -6.11 4.28 -6.36
N ILE A 130 -6.45 5.28 -7.19
CA ILE A 130 -5.52 6.35 -7.57
C ILE A 130 -5.05 7.14 -6.34
N ALA A 131 -5.96 7.41 -5.40
CA ALA A 131 -5.64 8.20 -4.22
C ALA A 131 -4.83 7.44 -3.16
N TRP A 132 -5.04 6.14 -3.01
CA TRP A 132 -4.52 5.36 -1.87
C TRP A 132 -3.67 4.15 -2.25
N GLY A 133 -3.78 3.66 -3.49
CA GLY A 133 -3.01 2.50 -3.95
C GLY A 133 -1.53 2.82 -4.15
N SER A 134 -0.66 1.84 -3.88
CA SER A 134 0.74 1.92 -4.27
C SER A 134 0.91 1.74 -5.78
N ASP A 135 2.11 2.06 -6.28
CA ASP A 135 2.44 1.88 -7.70
C ASP A 135 2.19 0.46 -8.21
N ASP A 136 2.50 -0.55 -7.38
CA ASP A 136 2.28 -1.96 -7.72
C ASP A 136 0.78 -2.25 -7.85
N VAL A 137 -0.05 -1.71 -6.95
CA VAL A 137 -1.51 -1.85 -6.98
C VAL A 137 -2.10 -1.14 -8.20
N LEU A 138 -1.64 0.08 -8.52
CA LEU A 138 -2.06 0.83 -9.71
C LEU A 138 -1.74 0.08 -11.01
N LYS A 139 -0.53 -0.50 -11.10
CA LYS A 139 -0.12 -1.30 -12.27
C LYS A 139 -0.99 -2.55 -12.43
N ALA A 140 -1.20 -3.30 -11.34
CA ALA A 140 -2.02 -4.50 -11.36
C ALA A 140 -3.50 -4.19 -11.70
N TRP A 141 -4.04 -3.08 -11.19
CA TRP A 141 -5.37 -2.59 -11.54
C TRP A 141 -5.50 -2.22 -13.01
N SER A 142 -4.49 -1.52 -13.56
CA SER A 142 -4.44 -1.18 -14.99
C SER A 142 -4.39 -2.43 -15.87
N GLU A 143 -3.69 -3.48 -15.43
CA GLU A 143 -3.58 -4.75 -16.13
C GLU A 143 -4.94 -5.47 -16.25
N ILE A 144 -5.74 -5.49 -15.17
CA ILE A 144 -7.12 -6.04 -15.22
C ILE A 144 -7.94 -5.34 -16.29
N LYS A 145 -7.88 -4.00 -16.36
CA LYS A 145 -8.59 -3.24 -17.37
C LYS A 145 -8.14 -3.60 -18.78
N LYS A 146 -6.83 -3.62 -19.03
CA LYS A 146 -6.29 -3.97 -20.35
C LYS A 146 -6.72 -5.36 -20.79
N THR A 147 -6.67 -6.32 -19.85
CA THR A 147 -7.07 -7.71 -20.11
C THR A 147 -8.58 -7.82 -20.38
N SER A 148 -9.41 -7.03 -19.69
CA SER A 148 -10.87 -7.05 -19.87
C SER A 148 -11.33 -6.42 -21.20
N TYR A 149 -10.54 -5.50 -21.78
CA TYR A 149 -10.88 -4.87 -23.07
C TYR A 149 -10.48 -5.68 -24.30
N ASN A 150 -9.56 -6.62 -24.16
CA ASN A 150 -9.14 -7.49 -25.26
C ASN A 150 -10.16 -8.62 -25.45
N GLN A 151 -10.95 -8.55 -26.53
CA GLN A 151 -12.02 -9.50 -26.84
C GLN A 151 -11.51 -10.94 -27.06
N ASP A 152 -10.25 -11.12 -27.46
CA ASP A 152 -9.60 -12.42 -27.65
C ASP A 152 -8.94 -12.97 -26.38
N THR A 153 -9.19 -12.36 -25.22
CA THR A 153 -8.50 -12.75 -24.00
C THR A 153 -9.16 -13.96 -23.37
N ASN A 154 -8.36 -15.01 -23.16
CA ASN A 154 -8.80 -16.17 -22.38
C ASN A 154 -9.30 -15.71 -20.99
N PRO A 155 -10.50 -16.11 -20.55
CA PRO A 155 -11.04 -15.75 -19.22
C PRO A 155 -10.09 -16.03 -18.07
N ASN A 156 -9.22 -17.02 -18.19
CA ASN A 156 -8.20 -17.36 -17.21
C ASN A 156 -7.19 -16.21 -16.99
N ASN A 157 -6.90 -15.42 -18.01
CA ASN A 157 -5.97 -14.29 -17.89
C ASN A 157 -6.53 -13.18 -16.97
N ILE A 158 -7.85 -12.97 -16.99
CA ILE A 158 -8.51 -12.02 -16.09
C ILE A 158 -8.41 -12.51 -14.64
N MET A 159 -8.61 -13.82 -14.41
CA MET A 159 -8.49 -14.42 -13.08
C MET A 159 -7.08 -14.24 -12.50
N PHE A 160 -6.04 -14.50 -13.30
CA PHE A 160 -4.66 -14.27 -12.87
C PHE A 160 -4.30 -12.78 -12.70
N ALA A 161 -4.88 -11.90 -13.49
CA ALA A 161 -4.72 -10.46 -13.28
C ALA A 161 -5.36 -9.99 -11.94
N ILE A 162 -6.51 -10.57 -11.57
CA ILE A 162 -7.15 -10.35 -10.27
C ILE A 162 -6.26 -10.88 -9.14
N GLU A 163 -5.72 -12.09 -9.26
CA GLU A 163 -4.80 -12.64 -8.27
C GLU A 163 -3.57 -11.75 -8.07
N LYS A 164 -2.98 -11.26 -9.16
CA LYS A 164 -1.85 -10.33 -9.14
C LYS A 164 -2.19 -9.03 -8.41
N LEU A 165 -3.41 -8.51 -8.60
CA LEU A 165 -3.89 -7.35 -7.85
C LEU A 165 -3.95 -7.66 -6.35
N ILE A 166 -4.48 -8.80 -5.95
CA ILE A 166 -4.58 -9.18 -4.54
C ILE A 166 -3.17 -9.34 -3.92
N TYR A 167 -2.22 -9.92 -4.64
CA TYR A 167 -0.83 -9.96 -4.19
C TYR A 167 -0.22 -8.57 -3.99
N ALA A 168 -0.48 -7.64 -4.91
CA ALA A 168 -0.01 -6.27 -4.81
C ALA A 168 -0.63 -5.55 -3.60
N MET A 169 -1.94 -5.71 -3.36
CA MET A 169 -2.63 -5.15 -2.19
C MET A 169 -2.08 -5.72 -0.87
N ARG A 170 -1.85 -7.04 -0.79
CA ARG A 170 -1.24 -7.68 0.37
C ARG A 170 0.16 -7.15 0.67
N LYS A 171 0.98 -7.01 -0.38
CA LYS A 171 2.34 -6.45 -0.28
C LYS A 171 2.30 -5.00 0.22
N ASP A 172 1.39 -4.19 -0.29
CA ASP A 172 1.22 -2.78 0.12
C ASP A 172 0.78 -2.63 1.58
N LEU A 173 0.07 -3.61 2.13
CA LEU A 173 -0.27 -3.70 3.56
C LEU A 173 0.87 -4.25 4.42
N GLY A 174 2.01 -4.63 3.83
CA GLY A 174 3.19 -5.14 4.51
C GLY A 174 3.27 -6.66 4.63
N HIS A 175 2.39 -7.41 3.96
CA HIS A 175 2.50 -8.87 3.92
C HIS A 175 3.63 -9.31 2.99
N LYS A 176 4.41 -10.29 3.45
CA LYS A 176 5.45 -10.94 2.65
C LYS A 176 4.84 -12.16 1.97
N ASN A 177 4.70 -12.12 0.63
CA ASN A 177 4.05 -13.20 -0.13
C ASN A 177 5.01 -14.35 -0.50
N TYR A 178 6.06 -14.63 0.32
CA TYR A 178 7.15 -15.55 -0.02
C TYR A 178 6.72 -17.00 -0.28
N ASN A 179 5.67 -17.45 0.38
CA ASN A 179 5.20 -18.84 0.31
C ASN A 179 3.89 -18.96 -0.46
N LEU A 180 3.54 -17.96 -1.28
CA LEU A 180 2.35 -17.98 -2.10
C LEU A 180 2.74 -18.11 -3.57
N PHE A 181 2.15 -19.10 -4.24
CA PHE A 181 2.37 -19.39 -5.65
C PHE A 181 1.18 -18.94 -6.50
N LYS A 182 1.39 -18.90 -7.81
CA LYS A 182 0.33 -18.59 -8.78
C LYS A 182 -0.81 -19.62 -8.64
N GLY A 183 -2.03 -19.12 -8.43
CA GLY A 183 -3.22 -19.94 -8.24
C GLY A 183 -3.62 -20.13 -6.77
N ASP A 184 -2.75 -19.88 -5.80
CA ASP A 184 -3.05 -20.11 -4.38
C ASP A 184 -4.22 -19.26 -3.87
N ILE A 185 -4.30 -18.00 -4.28
CA ILE A 185 -5.41 -17.14 -3.89
C ILE A 185 -6.67 -17.52 -4.64
N LEU A 186 -6.55 -17.87 -5.93
CA LEU A 186 -7.71 -18.30 -6.74
C LEU A 186 -8.31 -19.60 -6.23
N SER A 187 -7.52 -20.49 -5.63
CA SER A 187 -8.00 -21.74 -5.03
C SER A 187 -8.99 -21.54 -3.88
N LEU A 188 -9.07 -20.34 -3.30
CA LEU A 188 -10.08 -20.00 -2.30
C LEU A 188 -11.50 -19.88 -2.90
N TRP A 189 -11.61 -19.66 -4.21
CA TRP A 189 -12.89 -19.54 -4.92
C TRP A 189 -13.15 -20.68 -5.90
N PHE A 190 -12.09 -21.34 -6.40
CA PHE A 190 -12.18 -22.35 -7.45
C PHE A 190 -11.41 -23.61 -7.07
N ASN A 191 -12.09 -24.76 -7.11
CA ASN A 191 -11.48 -26.07 -6.77
C ASN A 191 -10.50 -26.57 -7.86
N ASP A 192 -10.67 -26.13 -9.12
CA ASP A 192 -9.96 -26.67 -10.29
C ASP A 192 -8.87 -25.76 -10.85
N VAL A 193 -8.31 -24.86 -10.03
CA VAL A 193 -7.26 -23.91 -10.48
C VAL A 193 -6.07 -24.64 -11.07
N ASN A 194 -5.68 -25.77 -10.52
CA ASN A 194 -4.55 -26.59 -11.01
C ASN A 194 -4.77 -27.14 -12.42
N SER A 195 -5.99 -27.46 -12.80
CA SER A 195 -6.35 -27.92 -14.15
C SER A 195 -6.23 -26.80 -15.19
N VAL A 196 -6.41 -25.56 -14.75
CA VAL A 196 -6.27 -24.36 -15.57
C VAL A 196 -4.78 -24.00 -15.74
N LEU A 197 -4.01 -24.13 -14.67
CA LEU A 197 -2.55 -23.88 -14.69
C LEU A 197 -1.81 -24.84 -15.60
N SER A 198 -2.25 -26.11 -15.68
CA SER A 198 -1.61 -27.12 -16.53
C SER A 198 -1.84 -26.93 -18.03
N LYS A 199 -2.77 -26.05 -18.43
CA LYS A 199 -3.11 -25.72 -19.83
C LYS A 199 -2.52 -24.39 -20.32
N LEU A 200 -1.74 -23.70 -19.50
CA LEU A 200 -1.02 -22.46 -19.80
C LEU A 200 0.46 -22.72 -20.04
#